data_7328d867b70a82f469a19b579f8f9bc2
#
_entry.id   7328d867b70a82f469a19b579f8f9bc2
#
_cell.length_a   1.000
_cell.length_b   1.000
_cell.length_c   1.000
_cell.angle_alpha   90.00
_cell.angle_beta   90.00
_cell.angle_gamma   90.00
#
_symmetry.space_group_name_H-M   'P 1'
#
loop_
_entity.id
_entity.type
_entity.pdbx_description
1 polymer ?
#
loop_
_entity_poly.entity_id
_entity_poly.type
_entity_poly.pdbx_seq_one_letter_code
_entity_poly.pdbx_strand_id
1 'polypeptide(L)'
;MAQLQPYCAIEGNDDGLPVVFVHGMGVDHRSLMMLDKAFDGNDSIRRIYLDLPGFGRTPALPEHACGLPEMADWLQTAIDGLVGKAAPFAMVGNSMGGALVREVLAREPRRVAGMVLIAPVVDPQHAGRHVAEHVVAQPNPKLTHSLPQDQVFDFITMGVNQSFDAWRRYQRFILPGVALCDRAACERLDQRYWLADNPEEMLGTYAGPVLIVTGKQDQIVGYEDQQALLPHYPNATFVTLDNAGHNAHIDQPEAVITLVREWAAHMEFAPLS
;
A
#
# COMPACT_ATOMS: atom_id res chain seq x y z
N MET A 1 -20.63 -20.04 1.03
CA MET A 1 -19.84 -19.66 2.21
C MET A 1 -20.20 -18.23 2.57
N ALA A 2 -20.36 -17.88 3.84
CA ALA A 2 -20.56 -16.49 4.21
C ALA A 2 -19.34 -15.70 3.76
N GLN A 3 -19.57 -14.58 3.05
CA GLN A 3 -18.51 -13.73 2.55
C GLN A 3 -17.77 -13.12 3.74
N LEU A 4 -16.45 -13.25 3.77
CA LEU A 4 -15.61 -12.67 4.80
C LEU A 4 -15.67 -11.16 4.69
N GLN A 5 -16.28 -10.49 5.68
CA GLN A 5 -16.44 -9.04 5.71
C GLN A 5 -15.14 -8.37 6.10
N PRO A 6 -14.70 -7.31 5.41
CA PRO A 6 -13.54 -6.53 5.78
C PRO A 6 -13.81 -5.72 7.07
N TYR A 7 -12.82 -5.62 7.93
CA TYR A 7 -12.76 -4.49 8.84
C TYR A 7 -12.27 -3.26 8.09
N CYS A 8 -12.92 -2.11 8.31
CA CYS A 8 -12.52 -0.83 7.72
C CYS A 8 -12.60 0.28 8.75
N ALA A 9 -11.64 1.20 8.72
CA ALA A 9 -11.77 2.54 9.27
C ALA A 9 -12.19 3.48 8.11
N ILE A 10 -13.22 4.27 8.31
CA ILE A 10 -13.77 5.19 7.29
C ILE A 10 -13.65 6.61 7.81
N GLU A 11 -13.12 7.49 6.96
CA GLU A 11 -12.90 8.90 7.25
C GLU A 11 -13.42 9.77 6.10
N GLY A 12 -13.79 11.02 6.39
CA GLY A 12 -14.24 11.99 5.40
C GLY A 12 -15.74 11.96 5.12
N ASN A 13 -16.12 12.45 3.94
CA ASN A 13 -17.51 12.61 3.55
C ASN A 13 -18.08 11.31 2.95
N ASP A 14 -19.19 10.83 3.47
CA ASP A 14 -19.83 9.59 3.01
C ASP A 14 -20.28 9.65 1.53
N ASP A 15 -20.58 10.85 1.01
CA ASP A 15 -20.98 11.08 -0.38
C ASP A 15 -19.79 11.37 -1.31
N GLY A 16 -18.56 11.44 -0.77
CA GLY A 16 -17.35 11.69 -1.53
C GLY A 16 -16.91 10.49 -2.38
N LEU A 17 -16.02 10.76 -3.36
CA LEU A 17 -15.39 9.70 -4.15
C LEU A 17 -14.65 8.72 -3.21
N PRO A 18 -14.98 7.42 -3.24
CA PRO A 18 -14.29 6.44 -2.41
C PRO A 18 -12.83 6.27 -2.83
N VAL A 19 -11.91 6.40 -1.87
CA VAL A 19 -10.50 6.04 -2.01
C VAL A 19 -10.20 4.88 -1.07
N VAL A 20 -9.87 3.71 -1.61
CA VAL A 20 -9.62 2.49 -0.86
C VAL A 20 -8.13 2.33 -0.61
N PHE A 21 -7.74 2.27 0.67
CA PHE A 21 -6.35 2.11 1.10
C PHE A 21 -6.06 0.66 1.43
N VAL A 22 -5.07 0.08 0.73
CA VAL A 22 -4.69 -1.34 0.80
C VAL A 22 -3.26 -1.45 1.28
N HIS A 23 -3.09 -1.96 2.50
CA HIS A 23 -1.80 -2.05 3.19
C HIS A 23 -0.91 -3.19 2.65
N GLY A 24 0.35 -3.21 3.11
CA GLY A 24 1.33 -4.24 2.81
C GLY A 24 1.21 -5.49 3.68
N MET A 25 2.06 -6.49 3.41
CA MET A 25 2.16 -7.71 4.23
C MET A 25 2.70 -7.40 5.63
N GLY A 26 2.17 -8.08 6.64
CA GLY A 26 2.64 -7.98 8.03
C GLY A 26 2.16 -6.76 8.82
N VAL A 27 1.38 -5.87 8.21
CA VAL A 27 0.82 -4.66 8.84
C VAL A 27 -0.71 -4.62 8.66
N ASP A 28 -1.38 -3.55 9.04
CA ASP A 28 -2.82 -3.38 8.85
C ASP A 28 -3.16 -1.96 8.35
N HIS A 29 -4.46 -1.63 8.26
CA HIS A 29 -4.98 -0.36 7.79
C HIS A 29 -4.25 0.86 8.39
N ARG A 30 -3.81 0.78 9.65
CA ARG A 30 -3.13 1.89 10.36
C ARG A 30 -1.86 2.33 9.67
N SER A 31 -1.17 1.42 8.95
CA SER A 31 0.07 1.75 8.24
C SER A 31 -0.10 2.88 7.22
N LEU A 32 -1.29 3.01 6.64
CA LEU A 32 -1.61 4.05 5.65
C LEU A 32 -2.41 5.23 6.22
N MET A 33 -2.94 5.13 7.46
CA MET A 33 -3.74 6.21 8.06
C MET A 33 -2.96 7.52 8.30
N MET A 34 -1.62 7.48 8.30
CA MET A 34 -0.85 8.72 8.36
C MET A 34 -1.03 9.59 7.11
N LEU A 35 -1.42 9.00 5.98
CA LEU A 35 -1.72 9.70 4.73
C LEU A 35 -3.05 10.45 4.77
N ASP A 36 -3.86 10.24 5.82
CA ASP A 36 -5.14 10.95 6.01
C ASP A 36 -4.96 12.47 5.96
N LYS A 37 -3.83 12.96 6.46
CA LYS A 37 -3.44 14.38 6.36
C LYS A 37 -3.35 14.95 4.94
N ALA A 38 -3.19 14.09 3.93
CA ALA A 38 -3.17 14.54 2.55
C ALA A 38 -4.53 15.08 2.11
N PHE A 39 -5.58 14.68 2.79
CA PHE A 39 -6.98 14.99 2.49
C PHE A 39 -7.59 16.03 3.44
N ASP A 40 -6.79 16.65 4.31
CA ASP A 40 -7.25 17.70 5.21
C ASP A 40 -7.90 18.85 4.41
N GLY A 41 -9.18 19.13 4.71
CA GLY A 41 -9.98 20.15 4.04
C GLY A 41 -10.57 19.73 2.69
N ASN A 42 -10.43 18.46 2.30
CA ASN A 42 -11.03 17.91 1.08
C ASN A 42 -12.28 17.10 1.42
N ASP A 43 -13.46 17.70 1.29
CA ASP A 43 -14.76 17.08 1.55
C ASP A 43 -15.29 16.28 0.34
N SER A 44 -14.59 16.25 -0.78
CA SER A 44 -15.00 15.48 -1.97
C SER A 44 -14.56 14.01 -1.94
N ILE A 45 -13.83 13.58 -0.90
CA ILE A 45 -13.24 12.25 -0.81
C ILE A 45 -13.70 11.52 0.47
N ARG A 46 -14.13 10.26 0.26
CA ARG A 46 -14.36 9.27 1.31
C ARG A 46 -13.20 8.30 1.37
N ARG A 47 -12.48 8.24 2.48
CA ARG A 47 -11.31 7.38 2.66
C ARG A 47 -11.69 6.09 3.39
N ILE A 48 -11.35 4.93 2.80
CA ILE A 48 -11.68 3.60 3.31
C ILE A 48 -10.37 2.85 3.55
N TYR A 49 -9.93 2.77 4.80
CA TYR A 49 -8.73 2.05 5.23
C TYR A 49 -9.13 0.63 5.63
N LEU A 50 -8.89 -0.37 4.77
CA LEU A 50 -9.31 -1.75 5.03
C LEU A 50 -8.18 -2.61 5.60
N ASP A 51 -8.55 -3.62 6.38
CA ASP A 51 -7.66 -4.73 6.75
C ASP A 51 -7.82 -5.88 5.75
N LEU A 52 -6.72 -6.31 5.17
CA LEU A 52 -6.68 -7.53 4.34
C LEU A 52 -6.88 -8.79 5.20
N PRO A 53 -7.38 -9.90 4.63
CA PRO A 53 -7.53 -11.17 5.35
C PRO A 53 -6.23 -11.67 6.00
N GLY A 54 -6.30 -11.98 7.30
CA GLY A 54 -5.16 -12.40 8.11
C GLY A 54 -4.38 -11.25 8.74
N PHE A 55 -4.85 -10.02 8.54
CA PHE A 55 -4.23 -8.81 9.10
C PHE A 55 -5.23 -7.98 9.90
N GLY A 56 -4.73 -7.30 10.92
CA GLY A 56 -5.55 -6.44 11.75
C GLY A 56 -6.76 -7.17 12.37
N ARG A 57 -7.96 -6.75 11.99
CA ARG A 57 -9.23 -7.30 12.50
C ARG A 57 -9.99 -8.15 11.49
N THR A 58 -9.49 -8.27 10.27
CA THR A 58 -10.09 -9.16 9.26
C THR A 58 -9.53 -10.56 9.41
N PRO A 59 -10.38 -11.58 9.67
CA PRO A 59 -9.93 -12.97 9.79
C PRO A 59 -9.21 -13.46 8.53
N ALA A 60 -8.34 -14.45 8.67
CA ALA A 60 -7.63 -15.05 7.54
C ALA A 60 -8.57 -15.76 6.56
N LEU A 61 -8.16 -15.83 5.29
CA LEU A 61 -8.80 -16.70 4.31
C LEU A 61 -8.63 -18.18 4.72
N PRO A 62 -9.53 -19.07 4.26
CA PRO A 62 -9.38 -20.51 4.49
C PRO A 62 -8.02 -21.01 4.01
N GLU A 63 -7.43 -21.98 4.72
CA GLU A 63 -6.09 -22.49 4.45
C GLU A 63 -5.87 -22.95 3.00
N HIS A 64 -6.90 -23.55 2.38
CA HIS A 64 -6.84 -24.03 0.99
C HIS A 64 -6.98 -22.92 -0.07
N ALA A 65 -7.28 -21.69 0.34
CA ALA A 65 -7.55 -20.54 -0.52
C ALA A 65 -6.84 -19.28 0.01
N CYS A 66 -5.60 -19.41 0.45
CA CYS A 66 -4.82 -18.35 1.09
C CYS A 66 -3.56 -18.02 0.27
N GLY A 67 -3.74 -17.56 -0.96
CA GLY A 67 -2.68 -17.04 -1.82
C GLY A 67 -2.99 -15.62 -2.28
N LEU A 68 -2.04 -15.01 -3.00
CA LEU A 68 -2.22 -13.66 -3.52
C LEU A 68 -3.39 -13.56 -4.54
N PRO A 69 -3.65 -14.58 -5.41
CA PRO A 69 -4.82 -14.56 -6.28
C PRO A 69 -6.14 -14.52 -5.51
N GLU A 70 -6.30 -15.37 -4.48
CA GLU A 70 -7.51 -15.40 -3.66
C GLU A 70 -7.67 -14.12 -2.82
N MET A 71 -6.55 -13.49 -2.44
CA MET A 71 -6.54 -12.18 -1.79
C MET A 71 -7.06 -11.09 -2.74
N ALA A 72 -6.65 -11.11 -4.03
CA ALA A 72 -7.13 -10.19 -5.05
C ALA A 72 -8.63 -10.38 -5.33
N ASP A 73 -9.12 -11.62 -5.41
CA ASP A 73 -10.53 -11.94 -5.57
C ASP A 73 -11.37 -11.45 -4.40
N TRP A 74 -10.86 -11.65 -3.18
CA TRP A 74 -11.48 -11.13 -1.97
C TRP A 74 -11.52 -9.60 -1.97
N LEU A 75 -10.41 -8.94 -2.32
CA LEU A 75 -10.32 -7.47 -2.36
C LEU A 75 -11.33 -6.88 -3.35
N GLN A 76 -11.41 -7.44 -4.56
CA GLN A 76 -12.41 -7.03 -5.55
C GLN A 76 -13.83 -7.12 -4.98
N THR A 77 -14.14 -8.23 -4.31
CA THR A 77 -15.46 -8.45 -3.72
C THR A 77 -15.72 -7.50 -2.55
N ALA A 78 -14.72 -7.22 -1.74
CA ALA A 78 -14.79 -6.26 -0.63
C ALA A 78 -15.05 -4.83 -1.14
N ILE A 79 -14.33 -4.40 -2.18
CA ILE A 79 -14.56 -3.11 -2.84
C ILE A 79 -15.99 -3.02 -3.37
N ASP A 80 -16.48 -4.04 -4.05
CA ASP A 80 -17.86 -4.07 -4.55
C ASP A 80 -18.91 -3.94 -3.44
N GLY A 81 -18.63 -4.52 -2.28
CA GLY A 81 -19.51 -4.40 -1.11
C GLY A 81 -19.47 -3.03 -0.43
N LEU A 82 -18.30 -2.37 -0.42
CA LEU A 82 -18.07 -1.09 0.26
C LEU A 82 -18.46 0.13 -0.59
N VAL A 83 -18.25 0.02 -1.90
CA VAL A 83 -18.39 1.13 -2.85
C VAL A 83 -19.63 0.96 -3.73
N GLY A 84 -20.01 -0.28 -4.02
CA GLY A 84 -21.03 -0.63 -5.00
C GLY A 84 -20.42 -1.06 -6.34
N LYS A 85 -21.07 -2.03 -7.00
CA LYS A 85 -20.53 -2.71 -8.21
C LYS A 85 -20.33 -1.82 -9.44
N ALA A 86 -21.01 -0.68 -9.51
CA ALA A 86 -20.95 0.22 -10.65
C ALA A 86 -20.33 1.58 -10.33
N ALA A 87 -20.10 1.89 -9.05
CA ALA A 87 -19.59 3.18 -8.64
C ALA A 87 -18.07 3.30 -8.93
N PRO A 88 -17.61 4.50 -9.34
CA PRO A 88 -16.19 4.78 -9.47
C PRO A 88 -15.51 4.85 -8.11
N PHE A 89 -14.22 4.54 -8.08
CA PHE A 89 -13.38 4.63 -6.89
C PHE A 89 -11.91 4.86 -7.27
N ALA A 90 -11.11 5.29 -6.31
CA ALA A 90 -9.66 5.33 -6.45
C ALA A 90 -8.99 4.42 -5.41
N MET A 91 -7.71 4.13 -5.57
CA MET A 91 -6.98 3.22 -4.69
C MET A 91 -5.62 3.76 -4.30
N VAL A 92 -5.20 3.41 -3.08
CA VAL A 92 -3.84 3.60 -2.58
C VAL A 92 -3.32 2.24 -2.11
N GLY A 93 -2.25 1.74 -2.74
CA GLY A 93 -1.65 0.45 -2.39
C GLY A 93 -0.20 0.58 -1.95
N ASN A 94 0.15 -0.05 -0.83
CA ASN A 94 1.54 -0.14 -0.36
C ASN A 94 2.07 -1.56 -0.46
N SER A 95 3.27 -1.75 -0.99
CA SER A 95 3.96 -3.04 -1.03
C SER A 95 3.08 -4.13 -1.69
N MET A 96 2.71 -5.19 -0.98
CA MET A 96 1.74 -6.21 -1.40
C MET A 96 0.40 -5.59 -1.83
N GLY A 97 -0.10 -4.60 -1.07
CA GLY A 97 -1.30 -3.85 -1.44
C GLY A 97 -1.17 -3.16 -2.79
N GLY A 98 0.06 -2.72 -3.15
CA GLY A 98 0.37 -2.18 -4.47
C GLY A 98 0.21 -3.20 -5.61
N ALA A 99 0.58 -4.47 -5.39
CA ALA A 99 0.33 -5.54 -6.35
C ALA A 99 -1.19 -5.81 -6.49
N LEU A 100 -1.90 -5.85 -5.37
CA LEU A 100 -3.34 -6.12 -5.34
C LEU A 100 -4.16 -5.02 -6.03
N VAL A 101 -3.84 -3.73 -5.81
CA VAL A 101 -4.59 -2.63 -6.46
C VAL A 101 -4.31 -2.55 -7.96
N ARG A 102 -3.11 -2.95 -8.42
CA ARG A 102 -2.80 -3.08 -9.85
C ARG A 102 -3.64 -4.18 -10.49
N GLU A 103 -3.81 -5.32 -9.81
CA GLU A 103 -4.69 -6.40 -10.26
C GLU A 103 -6.15 -5.96 -10.34
N VAL A 104 -6.66 -5.23 -9.33
CA VAL A 104 -8.02 -4.66 -9.36
C VAL A 104 -8.17 -3.66 -10.50
N LEU A 105 -7.18 -2.79 -10.74
CA LEU A 105 -7.19 -1.87 -11.87
C LEU A 105 -7.26 -2.62 -13.21
N ALA A 106 -6.48 -3.69 -13.37
CA ALA A 106 -6.48 -4.48 -14.60
C ALA A 106 -7.83 -5.14 -14.90
N ARG A 107 -8.55 -5.55 -13.84
CA ARG A 107 -9.90 -6.13 -13.96
C ARG A 107 -10.99 -5.09 -14.22
N GLU A 108 -10.88 -3.90 -13.63
CA GLU A 108 -11.94 -2.88 -13.58
C GLU A 108 -11.45 -1.48 -14.04
N PRO A 109 -10.73 -1.34 -15.18
CA PRO A 109 -10.05 -0.09 -15.54
C PRO A 109 -11.00 1.11 -15.73
N ARG A 110 -12.27 0.83 -16.04
CA ARG A 110 -13.28 1.88 -16.24
C ARG A 110 -13.86 2.46 -14.94
N ARG A 111 -13.72 1.74 -13.85
CA ARG A 111 -14.22 2.15 -12.53
C ARG A 111 -13.17 2.88 -11.70
N VAL A 112 -11.90 2.61 -11.98
CA VAL A 112 -10.80 3.21 -11.22
C VAL A 112 -10.57 4.65 -11.70
N ALA A 113 -10.80 5.61 -10.80
CA ALA A 113 -10.62 7.04 -11.08
C ALA A 113 -9.15 7.49 -10.92
N GLY A 114 -8.34 6.75 -10.20
CA GLY A 114 -6.92 7.02 -9.99
C GLY A 114 -6.27 6.02 -9.05
N MET A 115 -4.94 5.98 -9.05
CA MET A 115 -4.18 5.03 -8.24
C MET A 115 -2.91 5.66 -7.66
N VAL A 116 -2.62 5.36 -6.39
CA VAL A 116 -1.32 5.64 -5.74
C VAL A 116 -0.65 4.31 -5.39
N LEU A 117 0.60 4.19 -5.75
CA LEU A 117 1.47 3.06 -5.42
C LEU A 117 2.62 3.55 -4.55
N ILE A 118 2.76 3.00 -3.34
CA ILE A 118 3.87 3.30 -2.43
C ILE A 118 4.72 2.04 -2.29
N ALA A 119 5.95 2.08 -2.81
CA ALA A 119 6.86 0.94 -2.82
C ALA A 119 6.15 -0.38 -3.22
N PRO A 120 5.44 -0.43 -4.38
CA PRO A 120 4.64 -1.60 -4.74
C PRO A 120 5.51 -2.82 -5.04
N VAL A 121 5.03 -4.01 -4.69
CA VAL A 121 5.61 -5.26 -5.19
C VAL A 121 5.29 -5.38 -6.69
N VAL A 122 6.33 -5.47 -7.51
CA VAL A 122 6.23 -5.73 -8.96
C VAL A 122 6.60 -7.18 -9.26
N ASP A 123 7.81 -7.59 -8.88
CA ASP A 123 8.21 -9.00 -8.95
C ASP A 123 7.83 -9.71 -7.63
N PRO A 124 6.99 -10.74 -7.68
CA PRO A 124 6.64 -11.52 -6.49
C PRO A 124 7.85 -12.33 -5.97
N GLN A 125 8.82 -12.67 -6.81
CA GLN A 125 9.99 -13.45 -6.44
C GLN A 125 11.11 -12.55 -5.90
N HIS A 126 11.46 -12.70 -4.63
CA HIS A 126 12.54 -11.90 -4.02
C HIS A 126 13.86 -11.94 -4.80
N ALA A 127 14.21 -13.08 -5.36
CA ALA A 127 15.46 -13.27 -6.11
C ALA A 127 15.49 -12.52 -7.44
N GLY A 128 14.33 -12.14 -7.98
CA GLY A 128 14.22 -11.39 -9.23
C GLY A 128 14.23 -9.87 -9.06
N ARG A 129 14.09 -9.38 -7.83
CA ARG A 129 13.98 -7.94 -7.55
C ARG A 129 15.32 -7.23 -7.63
N HIS A 130 15.30 -6.04 -8.24
CA HIS A 130 16.44 -5.12 -8.23
C HIS A 130 16.38 -4.24 -6.98
N VAL A 131 17.05 -4.67 -5.92
CA VAL A 131 17.00 -4.01 -4.61
C VAL A 131 18.35 -3.41 -4.22
N ALA A 132 18.31 -2.29 -3.48
CA ALA A 132 19.49 -1.68 -2.88
C ALA A 132 19.95 -2.47 -1.63
N GLU A 133 21.21 -2.31 -1.25
CA GLU A 133 21.66 -2.74 0.08
C GLU A 133 20.98 -1.88 1.16
N HIS A 134 20.78 -2.48 2.35
CA HIS A 134 20.22 -1.72 3.46
C HIS A 134 21.19 -0.63 3.93
N VAL A 135 20.74 0.60 3.87
CA VAL A 135 21.49 1.78 4.31
C VAL A 135 20.65 2.59 5.29
N VAL A 136 21.20 2.86 6.45
CA VAL A 136 20.59 3.79 7.42
C VAL A 136 21.15 5.18 7.19
N ALA A 137 20.35 6.05 6.58
CA ALA A 137 20.77 7.44 6.28
C ALA A 137 20.77 8.33 7.53
N GLN A 138 19.88 8.09 8.47
CA GLN A 138 19.81 8.80 9.75
C GLN A 138 19.87 7.83 10.94
N PRO A 139 21.06 7.37 11.34
CA PRO A 139 21.21 6.47 12.48
C PRO A 139 21.00 7.19 13.82
N ASN A 140 20.40 6.51 14.78
CA ASN A 140 20.26 6.97 16.16
C ASN A 140 20.57 5.84 17.16
N PRO A 141 21.86 5.52 17.39
CA PRO A 141 22.25 4.42 18.27
C PRO A 141 21.73 4.57 19.71
N LYS A 142 21.59 5.80 20.21
CA LYS A 142 21.03 6.03 21.56
C LYS A 142 19.59 5.59 21.64
N LEU A 143 18.79 5.86 20.59
CA LEU A 143 17.42 5.40 20.51
C LEU A 143 17.38 3.89 20.35
N THR A 144 18.01 3.33 19.32
CA THR A 144 17.90 1.93 18.97
C THR A 144 18.38 0.98 20.07
N HIS A 145 19.44 1.37 20.85
CA HIS A 145 19.88 0.60 22.02
C HIS A 145 18.95 0.72 23.24
N SER A 146 18.08 1.73 23.30
CA SER A 146 17.15 1.94 24.43
C SER A 146 15.81 1.23 24.23
N LEU A 147 15.53 0.74 23.03
CA LEU A 147 14.24 0.14 22.69
C LEU A 147 14.20 -1.36 23.01
N PRO A 148 13.01 -1.91 23.36
CA PRO A 148 12.82 -3.34 23.51
C PRO A 148 13.15 -4.08 22.21
N GLN A 149 13.98 -5.12 22.30
CA GLN A 149 14.51 -5.83 21.12
C GLN A 149 13.41 -6.50 20.27
N ASP A 150 12.35 -6.97 20.90
CA ASP A 150 11.19 -7.57 20.25
C ASP A 150 10.35 -6.58 19.43
N GLN A 151 10.48 -5.28 19.69
CA GLN A 151 9.75 -4.21 18.98
C GLN A 151 10.62 -3.47 17.96
N VAL A 152 11.92 -3.51 18.14
CA VAL A 152 12.85 -2.68 17.38
C VAL A 152 13.43 -3.37 16.15
N PHE A 153 13.36 -4.71 16.09
CA PHE A 153 14.00 -5.49 15.04
C PHE A 153 13.60 -5.01 13.64
N ASP A 154 12.31 -4.96 13.35
CA ASP A 154 11.81 -4.51 12.04
C ASP A 154 12.11 -3.02 11.80
N PHE A 155 12.04 -2.18 12.84
CA PHE A 155 12.41 -0.77 12.73
C PHE A 155 13.88 -0.56 12.38
N ILE A 156 14.79 -1.36 12.96
CA ILE A 156 16.22 -1.28 12.65
C ILE A 156 16.53 -1.84 11.27
N THR A 157 15.90 -2.96 10.90
CA THR A 157 16.20 -3.68 9.65
C THR A 157 15.57 -3.08 8.43
N MET A 158 14.51 -2.28 8.60
CA MET A 158 13.79 -1.63 7.49
C MET A 158 13.89 -0.11 7.48
N GLY A 159 14.13 0.52 8.63
CA GLY A 159 14.14 1.98 8.75
C GLY A 159 15.41 2.59 8.21
N VAL A 160 15.28 3.46 7.21
CA VAL A 160 16.36 4.31 6.68
C VAL A 160 16.55 5.53 7.58
N ASN A 161 15.46 6.04 8.14
CA ASN A 161 15.44 7.13 9.11
C ASN A 161 15.13 6.56 10.51
N GLN A 162 16.15 6.53 11.39
CA GLN A 162 16.01 6.04 12.76
C GLN A 162 15.88 7.20 13.78
N SER A 163 15.30 8.34 13.39
CA SER A 163 15.02 9.44 14.31
C SER A 163 13.91 9.09 15.32
N PHE A 164 13.82 9.87 16.41
CA PHE A 164 12.71 9.75 17.37
C PHE A 164 11.34 9.94 16.72
N ASP A 165 11.23 10.83 15.74
CA ASP A 165 9.96 11.09 15.06
C ASP A 165 9.59 9.93 14.12
N ALA A 166 10.55 9.31 13.44
CA ALA A 166 10.33 8.09 12.68
C ALA A 166 9.89 6.94 13.59
N TRP A 167 10.54 6.77 14.75
CA TRP A 167 10.13 5.78 15.74
C TRP A 167 8.70 6.00 16.26
N ARG A 168 8.31 7.24 16.59
CA ARG A 168 6.95 7.57 17.02
C ARG A 168 5.92 7.23 15.94
N ARG A 169 6.22 7.51 14.67
CA ARG A 169 5.35 7.12 13.56
C ARG A 169 5.26 5.60 13.44
N TYR A 170 6.38 4.92 13.53
CA TYR A 170 6.45 3.46 13.49
C TYR A 170 5.61 2.82 14.62
N GLN A 171 5.77 3.30 15.86
CA GLN A 171 4.98 2.85 17.00
C GLN A 171 3.48 3.07 16.81
N ARG A 172 3.10 4.19 16.21
CA ARG A 172 1.68 4.54 16.04
C ARG A 172 1.04 3.79 14.88
N PHE A 173 1.73 3.65 13.78
CA PHE A 173 1.14 3.24 12.51
C PHE A 173 1.54 1.82 12.06
N ILE A 174 2.68 1.31 12.50
CA ILE A 174 3.21 0.01 12.04
C ILE A 174 3.10 -1.07 13.13
N LEU A 175 3.69 -0.86 14.31
CA LEU A 175 3.73 -1.85 15.39
C LEU A 175 2.37 -2.48 15.74
N PRO A 176 1.26 -1.72 15.82
CA PRO A 176 -0.02 -2.31 16.16
C PRO A 176 -0.52 -3.32 15.12
N GLY A 177 -0.20 -3.11 13.83
CA GLY A 177 -0.51 -4.06 12.75
C GLY A 177 0.34 -5.31 12.84
N VAL A 178 1.64 -5.14 13.06
CA VAL A 178 2.57 -6.26 13.28
C VAL A 178 2.10 -7.16 14.44
N ALA A 179 1.63 -6.57 15.53
CA ALA A 179 1.13 -7.31 16.70
C ALA A 179 -0.16 -8.12 16.42
N LEU A 180 -0.96 -7.72 15.43
CA LEU A 180 -2.24 -8.35 15.07
C LEU A 180 -2.13 -9.24 13.82
N CYS A 181 -0.97 -9.35 13.19
CA CYS A 181 -0.78 -10.19 12.03
C CYS A 181 -0.93 -11.69 12.39
N ASP A 182 -1.77 -12.41 11.66
CA ASP A 182 -1.82 -13.87 11.73
C ASP A 182 -0.61 -14.47 11.01
N ARG A 183 0.41 -14.85 11.78
CA ARG A 183 1.68 -15.37 11.25
C ARG A 183 1.49 -16.63 10.41
N ALA A 184 0.60 -17.51 10.80
CA ALA A 184 0.34 -18.74 10.04
C ALA A 184 -0.33 -18.41 8.68
N ALA A 185 -1.21 -17.42 8.64
CA ALA A 185 -1.76 -16.91 7.39
C ALA A 185 -0.69 -16.26 6.51
N CYS A 186 0.22 -15.47 7.10
CA CYS A 186 1.35 -14.88 6.37
C CYS A 186 2.28 -15.94 5.76
N GLU A 187 2.61 -17.00 6.50
CA GLU A 187 3.44 -18.11 6.02
C GLU A 187 2.77 -18.84 4.84
N ARG A 188 1.45 -19.06 4.89
CA ARG A 188 0.70 -19.67 3.78
C ARG A 188 0.65 -18.76 2.56
N LEU A 189 0.46 -17.45 2.78
CA LEU A 189 0.45 -16.45 1.72
C LEU A 189 1.80 -16.39 1.02
N ASP A 190 2.91 -16.43 1.75
CA ASP A 190 4.27 -16.39 1.21
C ASP A 190 4.56 -17.59 0.28
N GLN A 191 3.98 -18.74 0.55
CA GLN A 191 4.10 -19.93 -0.30
C GLN A 191 3.37 -19.80 -1.65
N ARG A 192 2.45 -18.83 -1.80
CA ARG A 192 1.68 -18.57 -3.02
C ARG A 192 1.63 -17.06 -3.31
N TYR A 193 2.79 -16.42 -3.20
CA TYR A 193 2.95 -14.96 -3.30
C TYR A 193 3.18 -14.52 -4.75
N TRP A 194 2.21 -14.84 -5.65
CA TRP A 194 2.19 -14.39 -7.04
C TRP A 194 0.74 -14.23 -7.51
N LEU A 195 0.49 -13.27 -8.37
CA LEU A 195 -0.79 -13.11 -9.05
C LEU A 195 -0.94 -14.19 -10.16
N ALA A 196 -2.17 -14.46 -10.57
CA ALA A 196 -2.44 -15.46 -11.61
C ALA A 196 -1.87 -15.02 -12.97
N ASP A 197 -2.02 -13.73 -13.27
CA ASP A 197 -1.56 -13.10 -14.51
C ASP A 197 -0.75 -11.84 -14.19
N ASN A 198 -0.05 -11.28 -15.18
CA ASN A 198 0.60 -9.99 -15.04
C ASN A 198 -0.44 -8.88 -15.24
N PRO A 199 -0.70 -8.03 -14.22
CA PRO A 199 -1.73 -6.99 -14.31
C PRO A 199 -1.52 -6.02 -15.48
N GLU A 200 -0.30 -5.63 -15.78
CA GLU A 200 0.02 -4.68 -16.84
C GLU A 200 -0.17 -5.28 -18.24
N GLU A 201 0.10 -6.57 -18.41
CA GLU A 201 -0.17 -7.28 -19.67
C GLU A 201 -1.68 -7.39 -19.93
N MET A 202 -2.48 -7.62 -18.88
CA MET A 202 -3.95 -7.64 -18.98
C MET A 202 -4.51 -6.26 -19.28
N LEU A 203 -3.97 -5.23 -18.63
CA LEU A 203 -4.44 -3.85 -18.69
C LEU A 203 -4.07 -3.19 -20.02
N GLY A 204 -2.86 -3.47 -20.55
CA GLY A 204 -2.24 -2.69 -21.61
C GLY A 204 -1.79 -1.32 -21.12
N THR A 205 -2.65 -0.31 -21.22
CA THR A 205 -2.35 1.05 -20.72
C THR A 205 -3.53 1.65 -19.95
N TYR A 206 -3.20 2.47 -18.95
CA TYR A 206 -4.17 3.23 -18.18
C TYR A 206 -3.75 4.71 -18.13
N ALA A 207 -4.58 5.58 -18.70
CA ALA A 207 -4.32 7.02 -18.83
C ALA A 207 -4.86 7.87 -17.66
N GLY A 208 -5.49 7.25 -16.66
CA GLY A 208 -5.93 7.96 -15.44
C GLY A 208 -4.76 8.43 -14.58
N PRO A 209 -5.02 9.27 -13.56
CA PRO A 209 -3.98 9.79 -12.68
C PRO A 209 -3.35 8.67 -11.83
N VAL A 210 -2.05 8.45 -12.00
CA VAL A 210 -1.25 7.49 -11.22
C VAL A 210 -0.11 8.24 -10.53
N LEU A 211 0.10 7.95 -9.25
CA LEU A 211 1.28 8.36 -8.49
C LEU A 211 2.04 7.12 -8.04
N ILE A 212 3.32 7.04 -8.37
CA ILE A 212 4.23 5.98 -7.89
C ILE A 212 5.31 6.63 -7.04
N VAL A 213 5.35 6.28 -5.75
CA VAL A 213 6.36 6.75 -4.79
C VAL A 213 7.21 5.59 -4.34
N THR A 214 8.52 5.70 -4.50
CA THR A 214 9.51 4.69 -4.11
C THR A 214 10.59 5.30 -3.22
N GLY A 215 11.25 4.47 -2.42
CA GLY A 215 12.43 4.84 -1.67
C GLY A 215 13.70 4.40 -2.40
N LYS A 216 14.70 5.30 -2.47
CA LYS A 216 15.98 4.97 -3.11
C LYS A 216 16.76 3.88 -2.35
N GLN A 217 16.56 3.80 -1.03
CA GLN A 217 17.19 2.81 -0.17
C GLN A 217 16.25 1.63 0.16
N ASP A 218 15.27 1.35 -0.69
CA ASP A 218 14.36 0.22 -0.51
C ASP A 218 15.06 -1.10 -0.85
N GLN A 219 15.37 -1.88 0.21
CA GLN A 219 16.00 -3.21 0.10
C GLN A 219 14.98 -4.36 -0.06
N ILE A 220 13.68 -4.05 -0.01
CA ILE A 220 12.61 -5.07 -0.06
C ILE A 220 12.08 -5.26 -1.48
N VAL A 221 11.78 -4.14 -2.17
CA VAL A 221 11.21 -4.16 -3.52
C VAL A 221 11.99 -3.29 -4.51
N GLY A 222 12.94 -2.47 -4.02
CA GLY A 222 13.72 -1.56 -4.84
C GLY A 222 12.90 -0.41 -5.42
N TYR A 223 13.38 0.19 -6.51
CA TYR A 223 12.65 1.23 -7.27
C TYR A 223 12.76 1.03 -8.79
N GLU A 224 13.68 0.21 -9.26
CA GLU A 224 13.94 -0.01 -10.70
C GLU A 224 12.81 -0.83 -11.34
N ASP A 225 12.32 -1.86 -10.63
CA ASP A 225 11.19 -2.67 -11.10
C ASP A 225 9.91 -1.83 -11.18
N GLN A 226 9.72 -0.89 -10.28
CA GLN A 226 8.57 0.03 -10.31
C GLN A 226 8.68 1.04 -11.45
N GLN A 227 9.89 1.44 -11.83
CA GLN A 227 10.11 2.31 -12.99
C GLN A 227 9.73 1.59 -14.30
N ALA A 228 9.87 0.29 -14.35
CA ALA A 228 9.47 -0.52 -15.51
C ALA A 228 7.95 -0.53 -15.75
N LEU A 229 7.15 -0.10 -14.79
CA LEU A 229 5.69 0.04 -14.96
C LEU A 229 5.27 1.26 -15.81
N LEU A 230 6.12 2.27 -15.95
CA LEU A 230 5.79 3.56 -16.58
C LEU A 230 5.23 3.47 -18.01
N PRO A 231 5.64 2.53 -18.87
CA PRO A 231 5.03 2.38 -20.19
C PRO A 231 3.52 2.07 -20.16
N HIS A 232 3.04 1.47 -19.06
CA HIS A 232 1.62 1.13 -18.88
C HIS A 232 0.82 2.29 -18.27
N TYR A 233 1.49 3.28 -17.68
CA TYR A 233 0.90 4.44 -17.01
C TYR A 233 1.42 5.75 -17.60
N PRO A 234 1.01 6.14 -18.82
CA PRO A 234 1.60 7.27 -19.56
C PRO A 234 1.47 8.63 -18.86
N ASN A 235 0.50 8.77 -17.95
CA ASN A 235 0.28 10.00 -17.18
C ASN A 235 0.76 9.86 -15.72
N ALA A 236 1.60 8.86 -15.41
CA ALA A 236 2.06 8.67 -14.05
C ALA A 236 3.07 9.75 -13.62
N THR A 237 2.92 10.21 -12.39
CA THR A 237 3.98 10.87 -11.64
C THR A 237 4.79 9.79 -10.93
N PHE A 238 6.08 9.67 -11.26
CA PHE A 238 7.00 8.72 -10.62
C PHE A 238 8.04 9.48 -9.80
N VAL A 239 8.15 9.16 -8.52
CA VAL A 239 9.09 9.82 -7.61
C VAL A 239 9.88 8.78 -6.82
N THR A 240 11.20 8.88 -6.87
CA THR A 240 12.11 8.13 -6.00
C THR A 240 12.66 9.07 -4.93
N LEU A 241 12.28 8.85 -3.68
CA LEU A 241 12.70 9.68 -2.55
C LEU A 241 14.06 9.21 -2.03
N ASP A 242 15.01 10.14 -1.91
CA ASP A 242 16.26 9.88 -1.20
C ASP A 242 16.02 9.86 0.32
N ASN A 243 16.88 9.16 1.06
CA ASN A 243 16.71 8.93 2.51
C ASN A 243 15.35 8.29 2.86
N ALA A 244 14.88 7.41 2.02
CA ALA A 244 13.65 6.62 2.20
C ALA A 244 13.87 5.18 1.72
N GLY A 245 13.33 4.25 2.48
CA GLY A 245 13.30 2.81 2.15
C GLY A 245 11.90 2.32 1.82
N HIS A 246 11.63 1.06 2.15
CA HIS A 246 10.35 0.42 1.89
C HIS A 246 9.15 1.13 2.55
N ASN A 247 9.37 1.69 3.72
CA ASN A 247 8.39 2.51 4.43
C ASN A 247 8.59 4.01 4.12
N ALA A 248 8.62 4.39 2.84
CA ALA A 248 8.87 5.77 2.41
C ALA A 248 7.95 6.79 3.11
N HIS A 249 6.70 6.42 3.39
CA HIS A 249 5.72 7.23 4.11
C HIS A 249 6.07 7.41 5.61
N ILE A 250 6.86 6.51 6.21
CA ILE A 250 7.39 6.63 7.57
C ILE A 250 8.68 7.45 7.58
N ASP A 251 9.57 7.20 6.60
CA ASP A 251 10.88 7.85 6.50
C ASP A 251 10.75 9.33 6.08
N GLN A 252 9.91 9.61 5.06
CA GLN A 252 9.72 10.94 4.45
C GLN A 252 8.24 11.35 4.41
N PRO A 253 7.55 11.48 5.56
CA PRO A 253 6.10 11.65 5.64
C PRO A 253 5.59 12.88 4.91
N GLU A 254 6.23 14.03 5.08
CA GLU A 254 5.76 15.29 4.51
C GLU A 254 5.83 15.29 2.98
N ALA A 255 6.87 14.65 2.41
CA ALA A 255 7.01 14.49 0.96
C ALA A 255 5.88 13.62 0.41
N VAL A 256 5.65 12.44 1.03
CA VAL A 256 4.60 11.51 0.57
C VAL A 256 3.21 12.11 0.73
N ILE A 257 2.91 12.77 1.86
CA ILE A 257 1.63 13.45 2.10
C ILE A 257 1.39 14.54 1.04
N THR A 258 2.42 15.33 0.70
CA THR A 258 2.30 16.40 -0.33
C THR A 258 1.99 15.79 -1.69
N LEU A 259 2.72 14.74 -2.10
CA LEU A 259 2.50 14.06 -3.38
C LEU A 259 1.09 13.45 -3.48
N VAL A 260 0.62 12.81 -2.40
CA VAL A 260 -0.74 12.24 -2.36
C VAL A 260 -1.79 13.34 -2.41
N ARG A 261 -1.58 14.48 -1.75
CA ARG A 261 -2.49 15.64 -1.83
C ARG A 261 -2.58 16.20 -3.25
N GLU A 262 -1.45 16.35 -3.93
CA GLU A 262 -1.42 16.81 -5.32
C GLU A 262 -2.11 15.81 -6.26
N TRP A 263 -1.87 14.52 -6.08
CA TRP A 263 -2.58 13.49 -6.83
C TRP A 263 -4.09 13.56 -6.61
N ALA A 264 -4.54 13.71 -5.36
CA ALA A 264 -5.96 13.81 -5.03
C ALA A 264 -6.63 15.02 -5.69
N ALA A 265 -5.95 16.16 -5.74
CA ALA A 265 -6.43 17.36 -6.44
C ALA A 265 -6.59 17.15 -7.95
N HIS A 266 -5.74 16.32 -8.58
CA HIS A 266 -5.88 16.00 -10.01
C HIS A 266 -7.07 15.08 -10.31
N MET A 267 -7.51 14.26 -9.36
CA MET A 267 -8.71 13.41 -9.55
C MET A 267 -10.01 14.22 -9.63
N GLU A 268 -10.09 15.34 -8.94
CA GLU A 268 -11.28 16.20 -8.91
C GLU A 268 -11.62 16.81 -10.28
N PHE A 269 -10.63 16.88 -11.18
CA PHE A 269 -10.77 17.47 -12.51
C PHE A 269 -10.82 16.42 -13.64
N ALA A 270 -10.66 15.15 -13.35
CA ALA A 270 -10.74 14.11 -14.36
C ALA A 270 -12.23 13.79 -14.65
N PRO A 271 -12.79 14.11 -15.83
CA PRO A 271 -14.13 13.66 -16.16
C PRO A 271 -14.13 12.13 -16.20
N LEU A 272 -15.08 11.53 -15.48
CA LEU A 272 -15.35 10.10 -15.58
C LEU A 272 -15.77 9.82 -17.04
N SER A 273 -14.84 9.31 -17.84
CA SER A 273 -15.00 9.03 -19.28
C SER A 273 -15.65 7.66 -19.51
#